data_63d1e23366ddfa0b3ef2c27d0e91408e
#
_entry.id   63d1e23366ddfa0b3ef2c27d0e91408e
#
_cell.length_a   1.000
_cell.length_b   1.000
_cell.length_c   1.000
_cell.angle_alpha   90.00
_cell.angle_beta   90.00
_cell.angle_gamma   90.00
#
_symmetry.space_group_name_H-M   'P 1'
#
loop_
_entity.id
_entity.type
_entity.pdbx_description
1 polymer ?
#
loop_
_entity_poly.entity_id
_entity_poly.type
_entity_poly.pdbx_seq_one_letter_code
_entity_poly.pdbx_strand_id
1 'polypeptide(L)'
;MTTTTTTTLFNNIIGQDAAKRKLSFFIEGYEKNGYIPHVLFTAPKGTGKTLLAKELGRNLLDPDTVKPKAFLELNCATIRNLKQFVEQIMNVYMSNNDITILFDECSELPKDVTMALLTILNPNKNNKNTFDYEGYHFEIDFKRVSFIFATTEPQDVFHALVDRLERIDLDDYTYDELSQILQMAEAPAAKVSPQSPSPA
;
A
#
# COMPACT_ATOMS: atom_id res chain seq x y z
N MET A 1 -20.31 21.04 7.36
CA MET A 1 -20.20 20.34 8.67
C MET A 1 -19.81 18.91 8.41
N THR A 2 -18.54 18.57 8.39
CA THR A 2 -18.03 17.19 8.35
C THR A 2 -16.53 17.23 8.71
N THR A 3 -16.23 17.45 9.98
CA THR A 3 -14.83 17.53 10.45
C THR A 3 -14.49 16.39 11.44
N THR A 4 -15.29 15.31 11.48
CA THR A 4 -15.18 14.33 12.58
C THR A 4 -14.59 12.98 12.17
N THR A 5 -14.40 12.70 10.89
CA THR A 5 -13.95 11.36 10.44
C THR A 5 -12.43 11.22 10.30
N THR A 6 -11.71 12.33 10.17
CA THR A 6 -10.27 12.32 9.88
C THR A 6 -9.40 11.89 11.07
N THR A 7 -9.93 11.95 12.28
CA THR A 7 -9.16 11.73 13.52
C THR A 7 -9.02 10.25 13.91
N THR A 8 -9.78 9.35 13.31
CA THR A 8 -9.76 7.91 13.65
C THR A 8 -8.87 7.08 12.75
N LEU A 9 -8.62 7.54 11.53
CA LEU A 9 -7.72 6.89 10.59
C LEU A 9 -6.27 7.12 11.04
N PHE A 10 -5.47 6.08 11.07
CA PHE A 10 -4.04 6.13 11.44
C PHE A 10 -3.75 6.46 12.91
N ASN A 11 -4.68 6.26 13.85
CA ASN A 11 -4.47 6.53 15.28
C ASN A 11 -3.29 5.76 15.91
N ASN A 12 -2.96 4.60 15.35
CA ASN A 12 -1.86 3.76 15.81
C ASN A 12 -0.49 4.22 15.29
N ILE A 13 -0.46 5.31 14.51
CA ILE A 13 0.78 5.84 13.93
C ILE A 13 1.11 7.16 14.62
N ILE A 14 2.27 7.21 15.24
CA ILE A 14 2.80 8.42 15.88
C ILE A 14 3.45 9.30 14.81
N GLY A 15 3.30 10.61 14.93
CA GLY A 15 3.84 11.57 13.98
C GLY A 15 3.24 11.46 12.59
N GLN A 16 4.01 11.86 11.57
CA GLN A 16 3.67 11.75 10.15
C GLN A 16 2.37 12.47 9.75
N ASP A 17 2.07 13.61 10.35
CA ASP A 17 0.76 14.28 10.21
C ASP A 17 0.48 14.76 8.79
N ALA A 18 1.50 15.18 8.05
CA ALA A 18 1.36 15.59 6.65
C ALA A 18 0.96 14.39 5.78
N ALA A 19 1.65 13.25 5.95
CA ALA A 19 1.35 12.00 5.25
C ALA A 19 -0.05 11.49 5.59
N LYS A 20 -0.42 11.46 6.88
CA LYS A 20 -1.75 11.06 7.34
C LYS A 20 -2.87 11.88 6.72
N ARG A 21 -2.73 13.22 6.65
CA ARG A 21 -3.73 14.08 6.00
C ARG A 21 -3.89 13.75 4.52
N LYS A 22 -2.79 13.56 3.79
CA LYS A 22 -2.84 13.19 2.37
C LYS A 22 -3.48 11.83 2.15
N LEU A 23 -3.14 10.84 2.98
CA LEU A 23 -3.72 9.51 2.93
C LEU A 23 -5.21 9.50 3.29
N SER A 24 -5.63 10.27 4.29
CA SER A 24 -7.05 10.41 4.64
C SER A 24 -7.86 10.98 3.48
N PHE A 25 -7.32 11.98 2.77
CA PHE A 25 -7.94 12.49 1.56
C PHE A 25 -8.09 11.41 0.46
N PHE A 26 -7.10 10.53 0.28
CA PHE A 26 -7.21 9.42 -0.68
C PHE A 26 -8.28 8.42 -0.26
N ILE A 27 -8.41 8.11 1.04
CA ILE A 27 -9.44 7.21 1.55
C ILE A 27 -10.83 7.80 1.35
N GLU A 28 -11.03 9.11 1.61
CA GLU A 28 -12.29 9.80 1.31
C GLU A 28 -12.63 9.76 -0.18
N GLY A 29 -11.62 9.89 -1.05
CA GLY A 29 -11.78 9.72 -2.49
C GLY A 29 -12.12 8.29 -2.88
N TYR A 30 -11.53 7.29 -2.20
CA TYR A 30 -11.79 5.88 -2.40
C TYR A 30 -13.24 5.51 -2.10
N GLU A 31 -13.79 6.00 -0.99
CA GLU A 31 -15.20 5.78 -0.62
C GLU A 31 -16.18 6.24 -1.72
N LYS A 32 -15.79 7.25 -2.49
CA LYS A 32 -16.63 7.80 -3.57
C LYS A 32 -16.42 7.13 -4.93
N ASN A 33 -15.17 6.78 -5.23
CA ASN A 33 -14.74 6.40 -6.58
C ASN A 33 -14.37 4.92 -6.68
N GLY A 34 -14.09 4.25 -5.55
CA GLY A 34 -13.69 2.84 -5.46
C GLY A 34 -12.21 2.59 -5.78
N TYR A 35 -11.40 3.63 -6.01
CA TYR A 35 -9.96 3.49 -6.27
C TYR A 35 -9.16 4.63 -5.64
N ILE A 36 -7.86 4.39 -5.39
CA ILE A 36 -6.90 5.40 -4.95
C ILE A 36 -5.86 5.66 -6.04
N PRO A 37 -5.20 6.81 -6.04
CA PRO A 37 -3.99 6.99 -6.83
C PRO A 37 -2.93 5.95 -6.43
N HIS A 38 -2.03 5.61 -7.34
CA HIS A 38 -0.88 4.79 -7.02
C HIS A 38 0.07 5.61 -6.14
N VAL A 39 0.42 5.08 -4.97
CA VAL A 39 1.17 5.82 -3.93
C VAL A 39 2.63 5.40 -3.91
N LEU A 40 3.54 6.36 -3.76
CA LEU A 40 4.95 6.13 -3.48
C LEU A 40 5.35 6.75 -2.13
N PHE A 41 5.68 5.91 -1.16
CA PHE A 41 6.29 6.35 0.09
C PHE A 41 7.80 6.50 -0.07
N THR A 42 8.32 7.68 0.26
CA THR A 42 9.77 7.95 0.25
C THR A 42 10.22 8.41 1.62
N ALA A 43 11.21 7.74 2.18
CA ALA A 43 11.78 8.12 3.46
C ALA A 43 12.99 7.23 3.82
N PRO A 44 13.85 7.63 4.74
CA PRO A 44 14.90 6.79 5.32
C PRO A 44 14.34 5.48 5.91
N LYS A 45 15.23 4.54 6.19
CA LYS A 45 14.86 3.29 6.85
C LYS A 45 14.35 3.56 8.27
N GLY A 46 13.31 2.85 8.67
CA GLY A 46 12.77 2.94 10.04
C GLY A 46 11.71 4.04 10.27
N THR A 47 11.37 4.83 9.26
CA THR A 47 10.38 5.92 9.37
C THR A 47 8.91 5.48 9.29
N GLY A 48 8.63 4.17 9.14
CA GLY A 48 7.27 3.64 9.17
C GLY A 48 6.59 3.48 7.82
N LYS A 49 7.32 3.52 6.67
CA LYS A 49 6.74 3.33 5.33
C LYS A 49 5.81 2.12 5.24
N THR A 50 6.32 0.95 5.61
CA THR A 50 5.57 -0.32 5.55
C THR A 50 4.37 -0.31 6.50
N LEU A 51 4.49 0.31 7.68
CA LEU A 51 3.38 0.43 8.63
C LEU A 51 2.26 1.30 8.06
N LEU A 52 2.59 2.47 7.49
CA LEU A 52 1.62 3.35 6.82
C LEU A 52 0.97 2.68 5.61
N ALA A 53 1.74 1.94 4.82
CA ALA A 53 1.21 1.18 3.69
C ALA A 53 0.20 0.11 4.12
N LYS A 54 0.50 -0.63 5.20
CA LYS A 54 -0.42 -1.63 5.78
C LYS A 54 -1.67 -0.98 6.35
N GLU A 55 -1.53 0.15 7.03
CA GLU A 55 -2.68 0.86 7.58
C GLU A 55 -3.56 1.48 6.47
N LEU A 56 -2.95 2.02 5.42
CA LEU A 56 -3.69 2.43 4.22
C LEU A 56 -4.44 1.22 3.62
N GLY A 57 -3.77 0.09 3.43
CA GLY A 57 -4.36 -1.12 2.85
C GLY A 57 -5.56 -1.66 3.64
N ARG A 58 -5.58 -1.52 4.95
CA ARG A 58 -6.72 -1.92 5.81
C ARG A 58 -7.98 -1.09 5.56
N ASN A 59 -7.83 0.11 5.03
CA ASN A 59 -8.95 1.00 4.70
C ASN A 59 -9.40 0.87 3.24
N LEU A 60 -8.73 0.04 2.44
CA LEU A 60 -9.14 -0.26 1.07
C LEU A 60 -10.00 -1.51 1.07
N LEU A 61 -11.30 -1.32 0.94
CA LEU A 61 -12.28 -2.39 1.07
C LEU A 61 -12.60 -3.03 -0.28
N ASP A 62 -12.82 -4.31 -0.27
CA ASP A 62 -13.43 -5.04 -1.36
C ASP A 62 -14.87 -4.51 -1.57
N PRO A 63 -15.24 -4.09 -2.80
CA PRO A 63 -16.53 -3.49 -3.06
C PRO A 63 -17.71 -4.44 -2.85
N ASP A 64 -17.50 -5.75 -2.97
CA ASP A 64 -18.55 -6.76 -2.86
C ASP A 64 -18.77 -7.22 -1.41
N THR A 65 -17.69 -7.34 -0.62
CA THR A 65 -17.76 -7.90 0.73
C THR A 65 -17.62 -6.86 1.85
N VAL A 66 -17.22 -5.64 1.51
CA VAL A 66 -16.95 -4.54 2.49
C VAL A 66 -15.87 -4.93 3.52
N LYS A 67 -15.03 -5.91 3.21
CA LYS A 67 -13.88 -6.31 4.00
C LYS A 67 -12.60 -5.69 3.43
N PRO A 68 -11.56 -5.49 4.24
CA PRO A 68 -10.26 -5.09 3.71
C PRO A 68 -9.81 -6.04 2.59
N LYS A 69 -9.32 -5.49 1.49
CA LYS A 69 -8.70 -6.26 0.42
C LYS A 69 -7.54 -7.10 0.98
N ALA A 70 -7.23 -8.21 0.33
CA ALA A 70 -6.00 -8.94 0.63
C ALA A 70 -4.80 -8.00 0.52
N PHE A 71 -3.79 -8.18 1.38
CA PHE A 71 -2.58 -7.35 1.36
C PHE A 71 -1.36 -8.22 1.09
N LEU A 72 -0.64 -7.90 0.01
CA LEU A 72 0.59 -8.57 -0.40
C LEU A 72 1.76 -7.59 -0.28
N GLU A 73 2.74 -7.93 0.53
CA GLU A 73 4.01 -7.22 0.63
C GLU A 73 5.07 -7.95 -0.20
N LEU A 74 5.63 -7.25 -1.18
CA LEU A 74 6.67 -7.76 -2.08
C LEU A 74 7.97 -7.04 -1.79
N ASN A 75 9.00 -7.76 -1.40
CA ASN A 75 10.36 -7.22 -1.42
C ASN A 75 10.88 -7.26 -2.85
N CYS A 76 11.03 -6.09 -3.48
CA CYS A 76 11.42 -5.97 -4.87
C CYS A 76 12.80 -6.52 -5.18
N ALA A 77 13.73 -6.53 -4.20
CA ALA A 77 15.06 -7.14 -4.35
C ALA A 77 15.00 -8.66 -4.60
N THR A 78 13.88 -9.33 -4.30
CA THR A 78 13.70 -10.77 -4.56
C THR A 78 13.15 -11.08 -5.94
N ILE A 79 12.66 -10.07 -6.67
CA ILE A 79 12.12 -10.23 -8.02
C ILE A 79 13.29 -10.20 -9.02
N ARG A 80 13.44 -11.26 -9.80
CA ARG A 80 14.60 -11.42 -10.69
C ARG A 80 14.37 -10.94 -12.11
N ASN A 81 13.16 -11.09 -12.64
CA ASN A 81 12.79 -10.76 -14.01
C ASN A 81 11.27 -10.72 -14.21
N LEU A 82 10.86 -10.26 -15.38
CA LEU A 82 9.45 -10.14 -15.76
C LEU A 82 8.71 -11.48 -15.76
N LYS A 83 9.36 -12.57 -16.21
CA LYS A 83 8.73 -13.91 -16.22
C LYS A 83 8.31 -14.34 -14.82
N GLN A 84 9.22 -14.23 -13.85
CA GLN A 84 8.90 -14.53 -12.45
C GLN A 84 7.77 -13.64 -11.93
N PHE A 85 7.80 -12.34 -12.23
CA PHE A 85 6.78 -11.40 -11.82
C PHE A 85 5.40 -11.77 -12.37
N VAL A 86 5.32 -12.12 -13.66
CA VAL A 86 4.06 -12.52 -14.29
C VAL A 86 3.55 -13.85 -13.73
N GLU A 87 4.38 -14.89 -13.69
CA GLU A 87 3.94 -16.24 -13.31
C GLU A 87 3.64 -16.38 -11.82
N GLN A 88 4.45 -15.78 -10.96
CA GLN A 88 4.36 -15.97 -9.51
C GLN A 88 3.59 -14.88 -8.77
N ILE A 89 3.46 -13.69 -9.37
CA ILE A 89 2.79 -12.55 -8.72
C ILE A 89 1.52 -12.18 -9.47
N MET A 90 1.59 -11.77 -10.74
CA MET A 90 0.41 -11.31 -11.45
C MET A 90 -0.63 -12.43 -11.61
N ASN A 91 -0.22 -13.59 -12.10
CA ASN A 91 -1.13 -14.72 -12.34
C ASN A 91 -1.74 -15.27 -11.06
N VAL A 92 -0.98 -15.29 -9.96
CA VAL A 92 -1.43 -15.85 -8.68
C VAL A 92 -2.30 -14.88 -7.89
N TYR A 93 -1.93 -13.61 -7.84
CA TYR A 93 -2.52 -12.64 -6.92
C TYR A 93 -3.38 -11.57 -7.58
N MET A 94 -3.11 -11.19 -8.85
CA MET A 94 -3.83 -10.09 -9.49
C MET A 94 -5.02 -10.57 -10.34
N SER A 95 -5.04 -11.84 -10.76
CA SER A 95 -6.12 -12.38 -11.57
C SER A 95 -7.39 -12.58 -10.74
N ASN A 96 -8.39 -11.73 -10.97
CA ASN A 96 -9.72 -11.77 -10.33
C ASN A 96 -9.74 -11.65 -8.79
N ASN A 97 -8.71 -11.09 -8.17
CA ASN A 97 -8.64 -10.88 -6.73
C ASN A 97 -8.76 -9.40 -6.36
N ASP A 98 -9.34 -9.13 -5.20
CA ASP A 98 -9.35 -7.81 -4.58
C ASP A 98 -8.14 -7.71 -3.64
N ILE A 99 -7.11 -7.00 -4.10
CA ILE A 99 -5.80 -7.00 -3.46
C ILE A 99 -5.15 -5.63 -3.46
N THR A 100 -4.47 -5.32 -2.36
CA THR A 100 -3.52 -4.21 -2.25
C THR A 100 -2.10 -4.78 -2.27
N ILE A 101 -1.26 -4.32 -3.18
CA ILE A 101 0.12 -4.78 -3.34
C ILE A 101 1.07 -3.66 -2.95
N LEU A 102 1.93 -3.94 -1.97
CA LEU A 102 3.05 -3.10 -1.59
C LEU A 102 4.33 -3.61 -2.27
N PHE A 103 4.92 -2.78 -3.12
CA PHE A 103 6.25 -2.96 -3.69
C PHE A 103 7.27 -2.28 -2.78
N ASP A 104 7.84 -3.03 -1.84
CA ASP A 104 8.83 -2.51 -0.90
C ASP A 104 10.23 -2.52 -1.51
N GLU A 105 11.00 -1.47 -1.30
CA GLU A 105 12.28 -1.16 -1.95
C GLU A 105 12.16 -1.19 -3.49
N CYS A 106 11.21 -0.43 -4.03
CA CYS A 106 10.89 -0.43 -5.47
C CYS A 106 12.02 0.11 -6.37
N SER A 107 13.04 0.75 -5.82
CA SER A 107 14.31 1.07 -6.51
C SER A 107 15.05 -0.18 -7.01
N GLU A 108 14.85 -1.33 -6.34
CA GLU A 108 15.47 -2.61 -6.69
C GLU A 108 14.73 -3.39 -7.79
N LEU A 109 13.63 -2.86 -8.33
CA LEU A 109 12.88 -3.54 -9.39
C LEU A 109 13.73 -3.76 -10.64
N PRO A 110 13.70 -4.98 -11.23
CA PRO A 110 14.31 -5.22 -12.52
C PRO A 110 13.75 -4.30 -13.61
N LYS A 111 14.58 -3.89 -14.55
CA LYS A 111 14.20 -2.96 -15.62
C LYS A 111 13.00 -3.46 -16.45
N ASP A 112 12.96 -4.74 -16.77
CA ASP A 112 11.87 -5.36 -17.52
C ASP A 112 10.54 -5.34 -16.75
N VAL A 113 10.57 -5.57 -15.44
CA VAL A 113 9.40 -5.43 -14.54
C VAL A 113 8.96 -3.97 -14.45
N THR A 114 9.91 -3.04 -14.31
CA THR A 114 9.61 -1.60 -14.30
C THR A 114 8.92 -1.18 -15.60
N MET A 115 9.39 -1.65 -16.76
CA MET A 115 8.76 -1.34 -18.05
C MET A 115 7.34 -1.93 -18.18
N ALA A 116 7.11 -3.13 -17.64
CA ALA A 116 5.76 -3.71 -17.56
C ALA A 116 4.84 -2.87 -16.67
N LEU A 117 5.34 -2.43 -15.51
CA LEU A 117 4.57 -1.54 -14.60
C LEU A 117 4.23 -0.21 -15.26
N LEU A 118 5.07 0.36 -16.12
CA LEU A 118 4.71 1.57 -16.87
C LEU A 118 3.49 1.36 -17.78
N THR A 119 3.35 0.18 -18.36
CA THR A 119 2.18 -0.18 -19.18
C THR A 119 0.96 -0.41 -18.29
N ILE A 120 1.12 -1.17 -17.21
CA ILE A 120 0.06 -1.48 -16.24
C ILE A 120 -0.50 -0.22 -15.59
N LEU A 121 0.37 0.71 -15.17
CA LEU A 121 -0.02 1.93 -14.43
C LEU A 121 -0.27 3.13 -15.37
N ASN A 122 -0.34 2.92 -16.67
CA ASN A 122 -0.56 4.01 -17.60
C ASN A 122 -1.92 4.68 -17.34
N PRO A 123 -1.98 6.00 -17.11
CA PRO A 123 -3.23 6.69 -16.81
C PRO A 123 -4.26 6.53 -17.91
N ASN A 124 -5.50 6.18 -17.56
CA ASN A 124 -6.62 6.18 -18.48
C ASN A 124 -7.94 6.54 -17.78
N LYS A 125 -8.95 6.88 -18.57
CA LYS A 125 -10.24 7.34 -18.05
C LYS A 125 -11.10 6.23 -17.41
N ASN A 126 -10.81 4.98 -17.73
CA ASN A 126 -11.64 3.85 -17.32
C ASN A 126 -11.13 3.19 -16.04
N ASN A 127 -9.98 3.59 -15.51
CA ASN A 127 -9.30 2.97 -14.36
C ASN A 127 -9.07 1.46 -14.54
N LYS A 128 -8.87 1.04 -15.78
CA LYS A 128 -8.57 -0.34 -16.17
C LYS A 128 -7.49 -0.35 -17.22
N ASN A 129 -6.55 -1.26 -17.09
CA ASN A 129 -5.52 -1.51 -18.10
C ASN A 129 -5.43 -2.98 -18.44
N THR A 130 -4.87 -3.27 -19.61
CA THR A 130 -4.54 -4.62 -20.04
C THR A 130 -3.03 -4.78 -20.15
N PHE A 131 -2.56 -5.97 -19.88
CA PHE A 131 -1.15 -6.34 -20.03
C PHE A 131 -1.05 -7.76 -20.58
N ASP A 132 -0.31 -7.91 -21.66
CA ASP A 132 -0.10 -9.19 -22.33
C ASP A 132 1.37 -9.61 -22.24
N TYR A 133 1.61 -10.88 -21.88
CA TYR A 133 2.95 -11.45 -21.80
C TYR A 133 2.93 -12.95 -22.10
N GLU A 134 3.64 -13.41 -23.12
CA GLU A 134 3.85 -14.84 -23.44
C GLU A 134 2.58 -15.73 -23.33
N GLY A 135 1.46 -15.24 -23.83
CA GLY A 135 0.17 -15.97 -23.78
C GLY A 135 -0.68 -15.72 -22.54
N TYR A 136 -0.17 -15.00 -21.56
CA TYR A 136 -0.98 -14.46 -20.46
C TYR A 136 -1.65 -13.17 -20.91
N HIS A 137 -2.93 -13.03 -20.57
CA HIS A 137 -3.70 -11.79 -20.75
C HIS A 137 -4.28 -11.35 -19.42
N PHE A 138 -3.93 -10.14 -18.97
CA PHE A 138 -4.40 -9.56 -17.72
C PHE A 138 -5.25 -8.33 -18.00
N GLU A 139 -6.44 -8.29 -17.43
CA GLU A 139 -7.21 -7.05 -17.23
C GLU A 139 -7.04 -6.61 -15.78
N ILE A 140 -6.44 -5.45 -15.58
CA ILE A 140 -6.19 -4.87 -14.25
C ILE A 140 -7.21 -3.76 -14.02
N ASP A 141 -8.13 -3.99 -13.09
CA ASP A 141 -9.12 -3.01 -12.62
C ASP A 141 -8.62 -2.38 -11.32
N PHE A 142 -8.34 -1.07 -11.33
CA PHE A 142 -7.81 -0.37 -10.18
C PHE A 142 -8.81 -0.20 -9.03
N LYS A 143 -10.07 -0.54 -9.24
CA LYS A 143 -11.02 -0.68 -8.14
C LYS A 143 -10.76 -1.95 -7.33
N ARG A 144 -10.26 -3.01 -7.99
CA ARG A 144 -9.96 -4.30 -7.39
C ARG A 144 -8.51 -4.38 -6.92
N VAL A 145 -7.57 -3.89 -7.74
CA VAL A 145 -6.13 -3.95 -7.45
C VAL A 145 -5.62 -2.56 -7.12
N SER A 146 -5.04 -2.40 -5.94
CA SER A 146 -4.41 -1.15 -5.50
C SER A 146 -2.90 -1.33 -5.40
N PHE A 147 -2.14 -0.33 -5.88
CA PHE A 147 -0.69 -0.38 -5.92
C PHE A 147 -0.09 0.67 -4.98
N ILE A 148 0.78 0.22 -4.09
CA ILE A 148 1.57 1.04 -3.18
C ILE A 148 3.03 0.71 -3.42
N PHE A 149 3.87 1.71 -3.46
CA PHE A 149 5.32 1.59 -3.62
C PHE A 149 6.01 2.23 -2.43
N ALA A 150 7.16 1.70 -2.05
CA ALA A 150 8.01 2.28 -1.02
C ALA A 150 9.48 2.18 -1.42
N THR A 151 10.28 3.19 -1.08
CA THR A 151 11.73 3.18 -1.29
C THR A 151 12.44 4.06 -0.27
N THR A 152 13.68 3.70 0.03
CA THR A 152 14.63 4.55 0.74
C THR A 152 15.46 5.42 -0.21
N GLU A 153 15.46 5.08 -1.51
CA GLU A 153 16.31 5.68 -2.55
C GLU A 153 15.46 6.18 -3.72
N PRO A 154 14.69 7.28 -3.53
CA PRO A 154 13.79 7.78 -4.56
C PRO A 154 14.49 8.22 -5.84
N GLN A 155 15.78 8.59 -5.78
CA GLN A 155 16.59 8.97 -6.94
C GLN A 155 16.89 7.77 -7.86
N ASP A 156 16.83 6.54 -7.35
CA ASP A 156 17.12 5.31 -8.09
C ASP A 156 15.88 4.68 -8.71
N VAL A 157 14.69 5.18 -8.34
CA VAL A 157 13.44 4.78 -9.00
C VAL A 157 13.37 5.39 -10.39
N PHE A 158 13.03 4.56 -11.38
CA PHE A 158 12.91 5.02 -12.75
C PHE A 158 11.91 6.19 -12.87
N HIS A 159 12.35 7.31 -13.41
CA HIS A 159 11.61 8.58 -13.40
C HIS A 159 10.19 8.45 -13.98
N ALA A 160 10.05 7.75 -15.12
CA ALA A 160 8.73 7.55 -15.72
C ALA A 160 7.77 6.74 -14.84
N LEU A 161 8.26 5.90 -13.92
CA LEU A 161 7.43 5.25 -12.93
C LEU A 161 7.02 6.25 -11.84
N VAL A 162 7.93 7.07 -11.35
CA VAL A 162 7.64 8.13 -10.37
C VAL A 162 6.54 9.08 -10.87
N ASP A 163 6.56 9.44 -12.16
CA ASP A 163 5.55 10.32 -12.78
C ASP A 163 4.12 9.77 -12.76
N ARG A 164 3.96 8.47 -12.49
CA ARG A 164 2.65 7.78 -12.38
C ARG A 164 2.19 7.60 -10.94
N LEU A 165 3.00 8.02 -9.97
CA LEU A 165 2.79 7.77 -8.55
C LEU A 165 2.57 9.08 -7.80
N GLU A 166 1.67 9.06 -6.85
CA GLU A 166 1.49 10.14 -5.89
C GLU A 166 2.51 9.98 -4.75
N ARG A 167 3.51 10.84 -4.75
CA ARG A 167 4.59 10.80 -3.77
C ARG A 167 4.13 11.30 -2.40
N ILE A 168 4.50 10.55 -1.38
CA ILE A 168 4.35 10.88 0.04
C ILE A 168 5.70 10.73 0.70
N ASP A 169 6.27 11.87 1.09
CA ASP A 169 7.51 11.90 1.86
C ASP A 169 7.15 11.75 3.34
N LEU A 170 7.90 10.89 4.06
CA LEU A 170 7.80 10.77 5.50
C LEU A 170 8.96 11.49 6.17
N ASP A 171 8.66 12.19 7.23
CA ASP A 171 9.64 12.93 8.02
C ASP A 171 10.38 11.99 8.99
N ASP A 172 11.58 12.39 9.40
CA ASP A 172 12.27 11.76 10.51
C ASP A 172 11.49 12.00 11.82
N TYR A 173 11.49 11.00 12.70
CA TYR A 173 10.85 11.14 13.99
C TYR A 173 11.62 12.09 14.89
N THR A 174 10.90 12.94 15.60
CA THR A 174 11.42 13.71 16.72
C THR A 174 11.73 12.81 17.92
N TYR A 175 12.55 13.31 18.88
CA TYR A 175 12.85 12.57 20.10
C TYR A 175 11.59 12.24 20.92
N ASP A 176 10.61 13.14 20.95
CA ASP A 176 9.35 12.93 21.66
C ASP A 176 8.51 11.84 20.99
N GLU A 177 8.44 11.82 19.67
CA GLU A 177 7.75 10.77 18.89
C GLU A 177 8.43 9.41 19.09
N LEU A 178 9.77 9.35 19.04
CA LEU A 178 10.51 8.11 19.31
C LEU A 178 10.24 7.60 20.73
N SER A 179 10.17 8.49 21.73
CA SER A 179 9.83 8.11 23.10
C SER A 179 8.42 7.51 23.21
N GLN A 180 7.46 8.09 22.50
CA GLN A 180 6.08 7.57 22.45
C GLN A 180 6.02 6.20 21.74
N ILE A 181 6.75 6.02 20.64
CA ILE A 181 6.83 4.74 19.90
C ILE A 181 7.39 3.64 20.82
N LEU A 182 8.46 3.93 21.59
CA LEU A 182 9.04 2.98 22.54
C LEU A 182 8.03 2.61 23.65
N GLN A 183 7.33 3.58 24.23
CA GLN A 183 6.31 3.33 25.23
C GLN A 183 5.16 2.45 24.70
N MET A 184 4.73 2.66 23.47
CA MET A 184 3.72 1.82 22.83
C MET A 184 4.21 0.38 22.60
N ALA A 185 5.48 0.21 22.25
CA ALA A 185 6.08 -1.12 22.04
C ALA A 185 6.27 -1.89 23.34
N GLU A 186 6.49 -1.21 24.46
CA GLU A 186 6.66 -1.80 25.79
C GLU A 186 5.33 -2.08 26.52
N ALA A 187 4.21 -1.49 26.06
CA ALA A 187 2.91 -1.73 26.65
C ALA A 187 2.53 -3.22 26.52
N PRO A 188 2.29 -3.95 27.62
CA PRO A 188 1.95 -5.37 27.54
C PRO A 188 0.64 -5.52 26.75
N ALA A 189 0.65 -6.41 25.75
CA ALA A 189 -0.56 -6.79 25.02
C ALA A 189 -1.65 -7.13 26.05
N ALA A 190 -2.77 -6.40 26.01
CA ALA A 190 -3.87 -6.62 26.94
C ALA A 190 -4.26 -8.11 26.87
N LYS A 191 -4.07 -8.82 27.97
CA LYS A 191 -4.46 -10.23 28.10
C LYS A 191 -5.95 -10.30 27.85
N VAL A 192 -6.34 -10.88 26.73
CA VAL A 192 -7.72 -11.35 26.52
C VAL A 192 -7.96 -12.40 27.59
N SER A 193 -8.71 -12.05 28.61
CA SER A 193 -9.13 -12.99 29.64
C SER A 193 -9.99 -14.07 28.99
N PRO A 194 -9.70 -15.36 29.20
CA PRO A 194 -10.59 -16.40 28.72
C PRO A 194 -11.91 -16.28 29.49
N GLN A 195 -13.02 -16.09 28.76
CA GLN A 195 -14.35 -16.21 29.35
C GLN A 195 -14.52 -17.66 29.83
N SER A 196 -14.73 -17.80 31.14
CA SER A 196 -15.12 -19.07 31.74
C SER A 196 -16.48 -19.50 31.19
N PRO A 197 -16.68 -20.79 30.85
CA PRO A 197 -18.00 -21.27 30.48
C PRO A 197 -18.93 -21.24 31.70
N SER A 198 -20.14 -20.69 31.54
CA SER A 198 -21.20 -20.78 32.53
C SER A 198 -21.62 -22.24 32.69
N PRO A 199 -21.84 -22.71 33.95
CA PRO A 199 -22.39 -24.03 34.17
C PRO A 199 -23.88 -24.08 33.81
N ALA A 200 -24.28 -25.24 33.32
CA ALA A 200 -25.64 -25.59 32.89
C ALA A 200 -26.67 -25.54 34.02
#